data_50731499a436c6e559edb580c14d18ef
#
_entry.id   50731499a436c6e559edb580c14d18ef
#
_cell.length_a   1.000
_cell.length_b   1.000
_cell.length_c   1.000
_cell.angle_alpha   90.00
_cell.angle_beta   90.00
_cell.angle_gamma   90.00
#
_symmetry.space_group_name_H-M   'P 1'
#
loop_
_entity.id
_entity.type
_entity.pdbx_description
1 polymer ?
#
loop_
_entity_poly.entity_id
_entity_poly.type
_entity_poly.pdbx_seq_one_letter_code
_entity_poly.pdbx_strand_id
1 'polypeptide(L)'
;QEIRPRAVPGPTIVPVNDIGPHIGTLREKPLHASLKHWYARPGDRVEAPIGRFVIDLVRDDLLIEIQTRGFSSMKQKLADLLDLGHPVRIVHPIAVDKWIVKVDAEGEPLSRRRSPRHGDPADLFAELVSFPELVTHPGLQIHLILIQEEEYRRHSPDRSWRRKGWTVVERRLIDVV
;
A
#
# COMPACT_ATOMS: atom_id res chain seq x y z
N GLN A 1 -18.65 5.35 -38.52
CA GLN A 1 -17.25 4.87 -38.30
C GLN A 1 -16.99 4.85 -36.80
N GLU A 2 -16.98 3.68 -36.22
CA GLU A 2 -16.85 3.42 -34.79
C GLU A 2 -15.36 3.45 -34.42
N ILE A 3 -14.94 4.44 -33.63
CA ILE A 3 -13.56 4.57 -33.16
C ILE A 3 -13.40 3.64 -31.94
N ARG A 4 -12.77 2.49 -32.14
CA ARG A 4 -12.37 1.60 -31.04
C ARG A 4 -11.20 2.23 -30.26
N PRO A 5 -11.25 2.28 -28.92
CA PRO A 5 -10.11 2.75 -28.13
C PRO A 5 -8.94 1.76 -28.29
N ARG A 6 -7.78 2.31 -28.59
CA ARG A 6 -6.52 1.57 -28.72
C ARG A 6 -6.10 1.08 -27.34
N ALA A 7 -5.94 -0.23 -27.17
CA ALA A 7 -5.43 -0.83 -25.95
C ALA A 7 -4.01 -0.30 -25.66
N VAL A 8 -3.82 0.29 -24.49
CA VAL A 8 -2.51 0.67 -23.98
C VAL A 8 -1.85 -0.61 -23.48
N PRO A 9 -0.65 -1.00 -23.94
CA PRO A 9 0.02 -2.17 -23.42
C PRO A 9 0.34 -1.96 -21.94
N GLY A 10 -0.14 -2.86 -21.10
CA GLY A 10 0.21 -2.90 -19.68
C GLY A 10 1.72 -3.10 -19.49
N PRO A 11 2.29 -2.64 -18.38
CA PRO A 11 3.72 -2.82 -18.11
C PRO A 11 4.04 -4.32 -18.04
N THR A 12 5.08 -4.73 -18.77
CA THR A 12 5.63 -6.08 -18.75
C THR A 12 6.07 -6.41 -17.32
N ILE A 13 5.46 -7.41 -16.70
CA ILE A 13 5.84 -7.89 -15.37
C ILE A 13 7.20 -8.59 -15.52
N VAL A 14 8.25 -7.93 -15.04
CA VAL A 14 9.55 -8.59 -14.86
C VAL A 14 9.47 -9.36 -13.54
N PRO A 15 9.80 -10.67 -13.49
CA PRO A 15 9.77 -11.41 -12.23
C PRO A 15 10.76 -10.79 -11.23
N VAL A 16 10.27 -10.50 -10.02
CA VAL A 16 11.00 -9.82 -8.93
C VAL A 16 11.96 -10.84 -8.26
N ASN A 17 12.99 -11.29 -8.96
CA ASN A 17 13.97 -12.21 -8.38
C ASN A 17 15.40 -11.67 -8.30
N ASP A 18 15.62 -10.38 -8.61
CA ASP A 18 16.99 -9.86 -8.56
C ASP A 18 17.01 -8.38 -8.10
N ILE A 19 16.71 -8.15 -6.81
CA ILE A 19 16.99 -6.88 -6.16
C ILE A 19 18.02 -7.16 -5.09
N GLY A 20 19.29 -6.86 -5.42
CA GLY A 20 20.37 -6.83 -4.46
C GLY A 20 20.06 -5.92 -3.25
N PRO A 21 20.80 -6.00 -2.14
CA PRO A 21 20.49 -5.32 -0.89
C PRO A 21 20.53 -3.81 -1.09
N HIS A 22 19.36 -3.18 -1.27
CA HIS A 22 19.25 -1.74 -1.15
C HIS A 22 19.37 -1.35 0.32
N ILE A 23 20.42 -0.60 0.63
CA ILE A 23 20.64 0.08 1.91
C ILE A 23 19.62 1.23 1.98
N GLY A 24 18.43 0.93 2.46
CA GLY A 24 17.35 1.90 2.60
C GLY A 24 16.24 1.35 3.49
N THR A 25 16.23 1.77 4.76
CA THR A 25 15.20 1.58 5.77
C THR A 25 14.91 0.14 6.22
N LEU A 26 15.59 -0.28 7.28
CA LEU A 26 15.38 -1.46 8.13
C LEU A 26 13.93 -1.64 8.68
N ARG A 27 12.91 -0.88 8.20
CA ARG A 27 11.54 -0.90 8.70
C ARG A 27 10.45 -0.86 7.63
N GLU A 28 10.78 -0.73 6.36
CA GLU A 28 9.78 -0.73 5.30
C GLU A 28 9.17 -2.12 5.13
N LYS A 29 7.83 -2.19 5.07
CA LYS A 29 7.13 -3.47 4.93
C LYS A 29 7.07 -3.89 3.47
N PRO A 30 7.22 -5.18 3.16
CA PRO A 30 7.30 -5.68 1.79
C PRO A 30 6.15 -5.23 0.88
N LEU A 31 4.90 -5.25 1.37
CA LEU A 31 3.77 -4.76 0.59
C LEU A 31 3.91 -3.27 0.22
N HIS A 32 4.34 -2.44 1.15
CA HIS A 32 4.54 -1.00 0.92
C HIS A 32 5.65 -0.77 -0.12
N ALA A 33 6.80 -1.42 0.05
CA ALA A 33 7.92 -1.33 -0.89
C ALA A 33 7.53 -1.78 -2.30
N SER A 34 6.82 -2.92 -2.42
CA SER A 34 6.36 -3.43 -3.72
C SER A 34 5.39 -2.48 -4.41
N LEU A 35 4.43 -1.91 -3.66
CA LEU A 35 3.47 -0.95 -4.21
C LEU A 35 4.14 0.37 -4.59
N LYS A 36 5.08 0.87 -3.79
CA LYS A 36 5.87 2.06 -4.11
C LYS A 36 6.64 1.85 -5.41
N HIS A 37 7.31 0.72 -5.55
CA HIS A 37 8.02 0.36 -6.78
C HIS A 37 7.07 0.26 -7.99
N TRP A 38 5.92 -0.41 -7.83
CA TRP A 38 4.92 -0.58 -8.90
C TRP A 38 4.32 0.75 -9.35
N TYR A 39 4.07 1.68 -8.40
CA TYR A 39 3.43 2.97 -8.67
C TYR A 39 4.41 4.02 -9.22
N ALA A 40 5.71 3.86 -8.96
CA ALA A 40 6.75 4.76 -9.42
C ALA A 40 6.84 4.81 -10.94
N ARG A 41 7.16 5.99 -11.47
CA ARG A 41 7.39 6.23 -12.91
C ARG A 41 8.78 6.79 -13.13
N PRO A 42 9.33 6.65 -14.35
CA PRO A 42 10.57 7.34 -14.68
C PRO A 42 10.46 8.86 -14.41
N GLY A 43 11.43 9.42 -13.70
CA GLY A 43 11.46 10.83 -13.29
C GLY A 43 10.88 11.10 -11.90
N ASP A 44 10.16 10.18 -11.27
CA ASP A 44 9.72 10.33 -9.88
C ASP A 44 10.93 10.38 -8.93
N ARG A 45 10.88 11.28 -7.93
CA ARG A 45 11.82 11.25 -6.81
C ARG A 45 11.27 10.34 -5.73
N VAL A 46 12.05 9.33 -5.33
CA VAL A 46 11.68 8.35 -4.31
C VAL A 46 12.20 8.79 -2.95
N GLU A 47 11.40 8.62 -1.88
CA GLU A 47 11.76 8.96 -0.49
C GLU A 47 12.30 10.39 -0.37
N ALA A 48 11.62 11.33 -1.01
CA ALA A 48 12.06 12.71 -1.09
C ALA A 48 11.73 13.50 0.18
N PRO A 49 12.70 14.21 0.78
CA PRO A 49 12.44 15.11 1.90
C PRO A 49 11.67 16.34 1.43
N ILE A 50 10.53 16.63 2.07
CA ILE A 50 9.71 17.83 1.89
C ILE A 50 9.46 18.42 3.29
N GLY A 51 10.14 19.52 3.60
CA GLY A 51 10.12 20.09 4.94
C GLY A 51 10.60 19.07 5.99
N ARG A 52 9.76 18.78 6.97
CA ARG A 52 10.04 17.79 8.03
C ARG A 52 9.60 16.36 7.68
N PHE A 53 9.01 16.16 6.51
CA PHE A 53 8.46 14.87 6.09
C PHE A 53 9.33 14.21 5.02
N VAL A 54 9.29 12.88 4.98
CA VAL A 54 9.78 12.10 3.85
C VAL A 54 8.55 11.60 3.10
N ILE A 55 8.51 11.85 1.79
CA ILE A 55 7.40 11.49 0.90
C ILE A 55 7.82 10.28 0.08
N ASP A 56 6.94 9.28 -0.03
CA ASP A 56 7.24 8.03 -0.74
C ASP A 56 7.65 8.27 -2.20
N LEU A 57 6.87 9.09 -2.93
CA LEU A 57 7.16 9.47 -4.31
C LEU A 57 6.77 10.94 -4.54
N VAL A 58 7.59 11.67 -5.29
CA VAL A 58 7.27 13.03 -5.75
C VAL A 58 7.33 13.05 -7.27
N ARG A 59 6.19 13.35 -7.89
CA ARG A 59 6.01 13.47 -9.35
C ARG A 59 5.66 14.89 -9.70
N ASP A 60 6.59 15.61 -10.32
CA ASP A 60 6.49 17.06 -10.50
C ASP A 60 6.22 17.74 -9.15
N ASP A 61 5.06 18.40 -8.98
CA ASP A 61 4.64 19.02 -7.72
C ASP A 61 3.77 18.11 -6.84
N LEU A 62 3.32 16.95 -7.37
CA LEU A 62 2.42 16.04 -6.69
C LEU A 62 3.15 15.16 -5.68
N LEU A 63 2.76 15.26 -4.41
CA LEU A 63 3.25 14.39 -3.35
C LEU A 63 2.40 13.12 -3.29
N ILE A 64 3.03 11.95 -3.32
CA ILE A 64 2.35 10.65 -3.39
C ILE A 64 2.77 9.81 -2.19
N GLU A 65 1.79 9.34 -1.43
CA GLU A 65 1.94 8.50 -0.25
C GLU A 65 1.28 7.15 -0.45
N ILE A 66 2.02 6.07 -0.24
CA ILE A 66 1.51 4.69 -0.32
C ILE A 66 1.00 4.28 1.06
N GLN A 67 -0.31 4.29 1.27
CA GLN A 67 -0.88 3.99 2.59
C GLN A 67 -1.50 2.59 2.63
N THR A 68 -0.75 1.62 3.15
CA THR A 68 -1.17 0.21 3.27
C THR A 68 -1.92 -0.12 4.57
N ARG A 69 -2.16 0.88 5.42
CA ARG A 69 -2.84 0.77 6.72
C ARG A 69 -3.89 1.86 6.86
N GLY A 70 -4.54 1.91 8.04
CA GLY A 70 -5.53 2.94 8.37
C GLY A 70 -5.01 4.37 8.23
N PHE A 71 -5.87 5.28 7.80
CA PHE A 71 -5.50 6.67 7.46
C PHE A 71 -5.26 7.55 8.69
N SER A 72 -5.74 7.14 9.86
CA SER A 72 -5.59 7.93 11.10
C SER A 72 -4.16 8.34 11.42
N SER A 73 -3.18 7.49 11.07
CA SER A 73 -1.76 7.75 11.34
C SER A 73 -1.15 8.86 10.48
N MET A 74 -1.77 9.21 9.35
CA MET A 74 -1.26 10.23 8.43
C MET A 74 -2.03 11.55 8.47
N LYS A 75 -3.10 11.64 9.29
CA LYS A 75 -3.98 12.84 9.37
C LYS A 75 -3.19 14.14 9.50
N GLN A 76 -2.29 14.23 10.49
CA GLN A 76 -1.51 15.45 10.74
C GLN A 76 -0.54 15.76 9.59
N LYS A 77 0.17 14.75 9.07
CA LYS A 77 1.06 14.91 7.91
C LYS A 77 0.29 15.44 6.70
N LEU A 78 -0.88 14.88 6.45
CA LEU A 78 -1.73 15.25 5.32
C LEU A 78 -2.22 16.70 5.46
N ALA A 79 -2.73 17.09 6.64
CA ALA A 79 -3.18 18.45 6.91
C ALA A 79 -2.03 19.45 6.68
N ASP A 80 -0.87 19.22 7.28
CA ASP A 80 0.28 20.12 7.17
C ASP A 80 0.74 20.29 5.70
N LEU A 81 0.75 19.21 4.90
CA LEU A 81 1.17 19.28 3.50
C LEU A 81 0.16 20.05 2.63
N LEU A 82 -1.14 19.83 2.87
CA LEU A 82 -2.22 20.54 2.16
C LEU A 82 -2.26 22.03 2.56
N ASP A 83 -2.06 22.36 3.83
CA ASP A 83 -2.00 23.75 4.32
C ASP A 83 -0.80 24.51 3.74
N LEU A 84 0.31 23.80 3.43
CA LEU A 84 1.46 24.35 2.71
C LEU A 84 1.22 24.51 1.19
N GLY A 85 0.04 24.12 0.70
CA GLY A 85 -0.37 24.25 -0.69
C GLY A 85 0.12 23.11 -1.61
N HIS A 86 0.65 22.02 -1.04
CA HIS A 86 1.08 20.89 -1.85
C HIS A 86 -0.13 20.02 -2.27
N PRO A 87 -0.25 19.65 -3.54
CA PRO A 87 -1.18 18.60 -3.94
C PRO A 87 -0.69 17.24 -3.43
N VAL A 88 -1.58 16.50 -2.76
CA VAL A 88 -1.25 15.20 -2.16
C VAL A 88 -2.14 14.12 -2.74
N ARG A 89 -1.53 12.98 -3.09
CA ARG A 89 -2.23 11.76 -3.50
C ARG A 89 -1.95 10.63 -2.52
N ILE A 90 -3.00 10.09 -1.93
CA ILE A 90 -2.94 8.84 -1.18
C ILE A 90 -3.19 7.70 -2.15
N VAL A 91 -2.29 6.73 -2.18
CA VAL A 91 -2.47 5.47 -2.92
C VAL A 91 -2.78 4.38 -1.91
N HIS A 92 -3.99 3.81 -1.97
CA HIS A 92 -4.46 2.83 -0.99
C HIS A 92 -4.82 1.51 -1.66
N PRO A 93 -4.18 0.39 -1.25
CA PRO A 93 -4.48 -0.92 -1.79
C PRO A 93 -5.72 -1.54 -1.15
N ILE A 94 -6.62 -2.06 -1.98
CA ILE A 94 -7.75 -2.90 -1.58
C ILE A 94 -7.46 -4.34 -1.99
N ALA A 95 -7.30 -5.23 -1.03
CA ALA A 95 -7.02 -6.64 -1.29
C ALA A 95 -8.30 -7.38 -1.69
N VAL A 96 -8.62 -7.38 -3.00
CA VAL A 96 -9.78 -8.10 -3.56
C VAL A 96 -9.63 -9.61 -3.40
N ASP A 97 -8.41 -10.10 -3.44
CA ASP A 97 -8.07 -11.49 -3.10
C ASP A 97 -6.91 -11.53 -2.09
N LYS A 98 -7.05 -12.42 -1.13
CA LYS A 98 -6.07 -12.58 -0.07
C LYS A 98 -5.82 -14.06 0.23
N TRP A 99 -4.55 -14.43 0.37
CA TRP A 99 -4.13 -15.72 0.91
C TRP A 99 -3.56 -15.54 2.31
N ILE A 100 -3.91 -16.45 3.20
CA ILE A 100 -3.36 -16.53 4.55
C ILE A 100 -2.31 -17.64 4.53
N VAL A 101 -1.06 -17.25 4.77
CA VAL A 101 0.08 -18.15 4.90
C VAL A 101 0.46 -18.23 6.37
N LYS A 102 0.35 -19.42 6.96
CA LYS A 102 0.86 -19.66 8.32
C LYS A 102 2.31 -20.07 8.22
N VAL A 103 3.14 -19.52 9.09
CA VAL A 103 4.59 -19.81 9.14
C VAL A 103 4.98 -20.26 10.54
N ASP A 104 6.05 -21.04 10.63
CA ASP A 104 6.71 -21.43 11.87
C ASP A 104 7.57 -20.29 12.48
N ALA A 105 8.40 -20.61 13.47
CA ALA A 105 9.27 -19.65 14.12
C ALA A 105 10.40 -19.16 13.19
N GLU A 106 10.86 -20.01 12.29
CA GLU A 106 11.91 -19.78 11.30
C GLU A 106 11.39 -19.01 10.08
N GLY A 107 10.06 -18.95 9.88
CA GLY A 107 9.40 -18.26 8.78
C GLY A 107 9.02 -19.19 7.62
N GLU A 108 9.21 -20.51 7.80
CA GLU A 108 8.84 -21.49 6.78
C GLU A 108 7.33 -21.70 6.70
N PRO A 109 6.75 -21.83 5.49
CA PRO A 109 5.33 -22.01 5.29
C PRO A 109 4.80 -23.34 5.84
N LEU A 110 3.87 -23.28 6.77
CA LEU A 110 3.15 -24.44 7.30
C LEU A 110 1.86 -24.75 6.53
N SER A 111 1.18 -23.71 6.07
CA SER A 111 -0.06 -23.85 5.28
C SER A 111 -0.37 -22.57 4.53
N ARG A 112 -1.07 -22.70 3.38
CA ARG A 112 -1.57 -21.60 2.57
C ARG A 112 -3.04 -21.84 2.22
N ARG A 113 -3.90 -20.87 2.46
CA ARG A 113 -5.32 -20.94 2.09
C ARG A 113 -5.85 -19.60 1.66
N ARG A 114 -6.84 -19.58 0.77
CA ARG A 114 -7.55 -18.34 0.39
C ARG A 114 -8.38 -17.85 1.59
N SER A 115 -8.39 -16.54 1.80
CA SER A 115 -9.24 -15.88 2.78
C SER A 115 -10.69 -15.87 2.25
N PRO A 116 -11.70 -16.11 3.10
CA PRO A 116 -13.09 -15.90 2.71
C PRO A 116 -13.47 -14.40 2.66
N ARG A 117 -12.60 -13.52 3.16
CA ARG A 117 -12.82 -12.07 3.12
C ARG A 117 -12.14 -11.48 1.89
N HIS A 118 -12.91 -10.73 1.13
CA HIS A 118 -12.48 -9.92 0.01
C HIS A 118 -12.59 -8.45 0.41
N GLY A 119 -11.63 -7.63 0.00
CA GLY A 119 -11.73 -6.18 0.13
C GLY A 119 -12.68 -5.63 -0.94
N ASP A 120 -13.40 -4.58 -0.59
CA ASP A 120 -14.30 -3.85 -1.47
C ASP A 120 -13.84 -2.38 -1.55
N PRO A 121 -13.90 -1.72 -2.71
CA PRO A 121 -13.63 -0.27 -2.79
C PRO A 121 -14.44 0.57 -1.78
N ALA A 122 -15.62 0.12 -1.38
CA ALA A 122 -16.42 0.78 -0.35
C ALA A 122 -15.76 0.74 1.06
N ASP A 123 -14.79 -0.15 1.30
CA ASP A 123 -14.02 -0.17 2.55
C ASP A 123 -13.26 1.14 2.77
N LEU A 124 -12.99 1.90 1.69
CA LEU A 124 -12.40 3.23 1.77
C LEU A 124 -13.20 4.17 2.67
N PHE A 125 -14.53 4.10 2.66
CA PHE A 125 -15.36 5.01 3.47
C PHE A 125 -15.06 4.89 4.96
N ALA A 126 -14.71 3.71 5.45
CA ALA A 126 -14.31 3.51 6.84
C ALA A 126 -12.99 4.22 7.19
N GLU A 127 -12.08 4.32 6.22
CA GLU A 127 -10.80 5.03 6.39
C GLU A 127 -11.00 6.56 6.37
N LEU A 128 -11.91 7.07 5.53
CA LEU A 128 -12.17 8.50 5.39
C LEU A 128 -12.75 9.14 6.65
N VAL A 129 -13.39 8.36 7.53
CA VAL A 129 -13.85 8.82 8.85
C VAL A 129 -12.72 9.39 9.71
N SER A 130 -11.47 9.01 9.42
CA SER A 130 -10.30 9.50 10.17
C SER A 130 -10.01 10.99 9.96
N PHE A 131 -10.43 11.59 8.83
CA PHE A 131 -10.19 13.00 8.51
C PHE A 131 -11.30 13.60 7.61
N PRO A 132 -12.54 13.64 8.08
CA PRO A 132 -13.68 14.07 7.28
C PRO A 132 -13.53 15.49 6.71
N GLU A 133 -12.83 16.36 7.41
CA GLU A 133 -12.55 17.75 7.03
C GLU A 133 -11.61 17.87 5.81
N LEU A 134 -10.76 16.86 5.56
CA LEU A 134 -9.80 16.88 4.47
C LEU A 134 -10.34 16.24 3.18
N VAL A 135 -11.41 15.44 3.27
CA VAL A 135 -11.94 14.67 2.11
C VAL A 135 -12.36 15.59 0.96
N THR A 136 -12.86 16.80 1.29
CA THR A 136 -13.30 17.78 0.30
C THR A 136 -12.19 18.76 -0.12
N HIS A 137 -10.97 18.61 0.41
CA HIS A 137 -9.88 19.52 0.08
C HIS A 137 -9.47 19.36 -1.40
N PRO A 138 -9.42 20.45 -2.20
CA PRO A 138 -9.16 20.38 -3.65
C PRO A 138 -7.77 19.82 -3.99
N GLY A 139 -6.81 19.96 -3.08
CA GLY A 139 -5.45 19.41 -3.23
C GLY A 139 -5.33 17.94 -2.87
N LEU A 140 -6.38 17.28 -2.32
CA LEU A 140 -6.32 15.88 -1.96
C LEU A 140 -6.87 14.99 -3.07
N GLN A 141 -6.11 13.95 -3.40
CA GLN A 141 -6.54 12.88 -4.31
C GLN A 141 -6.39 11.54 -3.60
N ILE A 142 -7.33 10.62 -3.84
CA ILE A 142 -7.24 9.24 -3.34
C ILE A 142 -7.33 8.30 -4.54
N HIS A 143 -6.29 7.47 -4.70
CA HIS A 143 -6.24 6.41 -5.69
C HIS A 143 -6.37 5.06 -4.99
N LEU A 144 -7.36 4.28 -5.38
CA LEU A 144 -7.46 2.88 -4.98
C LEU A 144 -6.72 2.01 -5.99
N ILE A 145 -5.97 1.04 -5.47
CA ILE A 145 -5.35 -0.01 -6.26
C ILE A 145 -5.95 -1.34 -5.80
N LEU A 146 -6.57 -2.07 -6.72
CA LEU A 146 -7.06 -3.42 -6.43
C LEU A 146 -5.90 -4.39 -6.52
N ILE A 147 -5.68 -5.17 -5.47
CA ILE A 147 -4.54 -6.07 -5.37
C ILE A 147 -4.93 -7.48 -4.96
N GLN A 148 -4.03 -8.40 -5.27
CA GLN A 148 -3.96 -9.73 -4.66
C GLN A 148 -2.76 -9.74 -3.71
N GLU A 149 -2.96 -10.26 -2.48
CA GLU A 149 -1.90 -10.27 -1.47
C GLU A 149 -1.80 -11.58 -0.71
N GLU A 150 -0.62 -11.86 -0.16
CA GLU A 150 -0.42 -12.85 0.89
C GLU A 150 -0.22 -12.18 2.24
N GLU A 151 -0.93 -12.70 3.25
CA GLU A 151 -0.81 -12.30 4.64
C GLU A 151 -0.14 -13.42 5.45
N TYR A 152 1.12 -13.21 5.81
CA TYR A 152 1.93 -14.14 6.57
C TYR A 152 1.61 -14.01 8.06
N ARG A 153 1.29 -15.12 8.71
CA ARG A 153 0.94 -15.18 10.13
C ARG A 153 1.85 -16.15 10.86
N ARG A 154 2.40 -15.68 11.99
CA ARG A 154 3.16 -16.50 12.93
C ARG A 154 2.36 -16.72 14.20
N HIS A 155 2.53 -17.88 14.83
CA HIS A 155 1.90 -18.16 16.13
C HIS A 155 2.60 -17.37 17.25
N SER A 156 1.84 -16.60 18.02
CA SER A 156 2.29 -15.80 19.17
C SER A 156 1.14 -15.82 20.21
N PRO A 157 1.09 -16.82 21.09
CA PRO A 157 -0.04 -17.03 21.99
C PRO A 157 -0.36 -15.81 22.86
N ASP A 158 0.67 -15.06 23.28
CA ASP A 158 0.54 -13.92 24.19
C ASP A 158 0.00 -12.63 23.52
N ARG A 159 -0.11 -12.58 22.19
CA ARG A 159 -0.41 -11.33 21.46
C ARG A 159 -1.75 -11.27 20.74
N SER A 160 -2.50 -12.33 20.62
CA SER A 160 -3.74 -12.32 19.80
C SER A 160 -4.77 -13.37 20.18
N TRP A 161 -5.52 -13.12 21.25
CA TRP A 161 -6.65 -13.97 21.62
C TRP A 161 -7.74 -14.04 20.52
N ARG A 162 -8.02 -12.92 19.81
CA ARG A 162 -9.02 -12.87 18.73
C ARG A 162 -8.70 -13.74 17.52
N ARG A 163 -7.41 -14.01 17.26
CA ARG A 163 -6.91 -14.82 16.15
C ARG A 163 -6.33 -16.16 16.63
N LYS A 164 -6.72 -16.63 17.81
CA LYS A 164 -6.22 -17.87 18.40
C LYS A 164 -4.68 -17.92 18.41
N GLY A 165 -4.03 -16.81 18.81
CA GLY A 165 -2.59 -16.70 18.87
C GLY A 165 -1.86 -16.41 17.56
N TRP A 166 -2.54 -16.28 16.40
CA TRP A 166 -1.89 -15.98 15.14
C TRP A 166 -1.78 -14.47 14.90
N THR A 167 -0.58 -13.94 14.72
CA THR A 167 -0.30 -12.53 14.45
C THR A 167 0.21 -12.34 13.02
N VAL A 168 -0.19 -11.23 12.38
CA VAL A 168 0.34 -10.85 11.07
C VAL A 168 1.75 -10.32 11.24
N VAL A 169 2.70 -10.98 10.60
CA VAL A 169 4.11 -10.58 10.60
C VAL A 169 4.48 -9.83 9.34
N GLU A 170 3.87 -10.21 8.20
CA GLU A 170 4.21 -9.65 6.89
C GLU A 170 3.00 -9.69 5.96
N ARG A 171 2.99 -8.79 4.96
CA ARG A 171 2.08 -8.82 3.81
C ARG A 171 2.90 -8.64 2.54
N ARG A 172 2.62 -9.43 1.52
CA ARG A 172 3.31 -9.41 0.23
C ARG A 172 2.33 -9.18 -0.91
N LEU A 173 2.72 -8.35 -1.86
CA LEU A 173 1.98 -8.17 -3.10
C LEU A 173 2.15 -9.43 -3.96
N ILE A 174 1.05 -9.94 -4.50
CA ILE A 174 1.06 -10.99 -5.52
C ILE A 174 0.88 -10.33 -6.88
N ASP A 175 -0.18 -9.52 -7.02
CA ASP A 175 -0.53 -8.89 -8.29
C ASP A 175 -1.35 -7.61 -8.06
N VAL A 176 -1.38 -6.74 -9.07
CA VAL A 176 -2.29 -5.61 -9.19
C VAL A 176 -3.30 -5.93 -10.28
N VAL A 177 -4.60 -5.81 -9.93
CA VAL A 177 -5.73 -6.26 -10.80
C VAL A 177 -6.28 -5.13 -11.64
#